data_183fe636347dd8d619d3b029fa56266d
#
_entry.id   183fe636347dd8d619d3b029fa56266d
#
_cell.length_a   1.000
_cell.length_b   1.000
_cell.length_c   1.000
_cell.angle_alpha   90.00
_cell.angle_beta   90.00
_cell.angle_gamma   90.00
#
_symmetry.space_group_name_H-M   'P 1'
#
loop_
_entity.id
_entity.type
_entity.pdbx_description
1 polymer ?
#
loop_
_entity_poly.entity_id
_entity_poly.type
_entity_poly.pdbx_seq_one_letter_code
_entity_poly.pdbx_strand_id
1 'polypeptide(L)'
;EPGGNSGIKYLVVEDRPANWEQAYLDYHLLSLKKSGKTEPPDRLKPERWKYMSMSFELQLIDDTQNADARSSPDRITGALYDLMAPTQRSVVSLTDFNTARILVQGKHVEHWINGTKVLQFERQSPELHNLILASKFKHLDKFGTFAKGYIALQDHNSEVWFRNIKIRELKHS
;
A
#
# COMPACT_ATOMS: atom_id res chain seq x y z
N GLU A 1 3.81 -11.15 13.63
CA GLU A 1 5.03 -11.86 13.97
C GLU A 1 6.27 -11.03 13.60
N PRO A 2 7.47 -11.35 14.13
CA PRO A 2 8.71 -10.69 13.74
C PRO A 2 8.96 -10.79 12.22
N GLY A 3 9.31 -9.67 11.60
CA GLY A 3 9.47 -9.57 10.15
C GLY A 3 8.16 -9.58 9.35
N GLY A 4 7.00 -9.55 10.02
CA GLY A 4 5.68 -9.60 9.40
C GLY A 4 5.42 -8.43 8.46
N ASN A 5 4.61 -8.68 7.42
CA ASN A 5 4.18 -7.70 6.43
C ASN A 5 2.70 -7.90 6.13
N SER A 6 1.96 -6.81 6.10
CA SER A 6 0.54 -6.72 5.77
C SER A 6 0.18 -5.30 5.36
N GLY A 7 -1.08 -5.03 5.10
CA GLY A 7 -1.58 -3.70 4.78
C GLY A 7 -3.10 -3.63 4.79
N ILE A 8 -3.60 -2.42 4.91
CA ILE A 8 -5.02 -2.13 4.67
C ILE A 8 -5.11 -1.40 3.34
N LYS A 9 -5.65 -2.09 2.35
CA LYS A 9 -5.87 -1.54 1.02
C LYS A 9 -7.24 -0.88 0.96
N TYR A 10 -7.31 0.27 0.31
CA TYR A 10 -8.56 1.02 0.17
C TYR A 10 -8.69 1.65 -1.21
N LEU A 11 -9.91 1.98 -1.61
CA LEU A 11 -10.26 2.33 -2.98
C LEU A 11 -9.80 1.23 -3.96
N VAL A 12 -9.95 -0.01 -3.53
CA VAL A 12 -9.58 -1.20 -4.31
C VAL A 12 -10.53 -1.34 -5.48
N VAL A 13 -10.00 -1.49 -6.68
CA VAL A 13 -10.77 -1.83 -7.87
C VAL A 13 -10.33 -3.18 -8.40
N GLU A 14 -11.31 -3.97 -8.80
CA GLU A 14 -11.11 -5.30 -9.38
C GLU A 14 -10.82 -5.21 -10.88
N ASP A 15 -11.29 -4.15 -11.53
CA ASP A 15 -11.04 -3.91 -12.94
C ASP A 15 -9.56 -3.64 -13.17
N ARG A 16 -8.95 -4.48 -13.99
CA ARG A 16 -7.55 -4.36 -14.37
C ARG A 16 -7.42 -3.51 -15.62
N PRO A 17 -6.40 -2.66 -15.70
CA PRO A 17 -6.10 -2.01 -16.97
C PRO A 17 -5.79 -3.07 -18.02
N ALA A 18 -6.14 -2.80 -19.28
CA ALA A 18 -5.87 -3.73 -20.39
C ALA A 18 -4.39 -4.11 -20.54
N ASN A 19 -3.48 -3.25 -20.06
CA ASN A 19 -2.03 -3.45 -20.10
C ASN A 19 -1.43 -4.00 -18.81
N TRP A 20 -2.24 -4.49 -17.86
CA TRP A 20 -1.76 -4.86 -16.52
C TRP A 20 -0.66 -5.94 -16.53
N GLU A 21 -0.73 -6.89 -17.44
CA GLU A 21 0.27 -7.97 -17.56
C GLU A 21 1.63 -7.41 -17.96
N GLN A 22 1.65 -6.53 -18.95
CA GLN A 22 2.87 -5.87 -19.39
C GLN A 22 3.41 -4.93 -18.34
N ALA A 23 2.54 -4.12 -17.73
CA ALA A 23 2.90 -3.20 -16.65
C ALA A 23 3.50 -3.94 -15.44
N TYR A 24 2.96 -5.11 -15.14
CA TYR A 24 3.46 -5.98 -14.10
C TYR A 24 4.86 -6.54 -14.43
N LEU A 25 5.05 -7.06 -15.65
CA LEU A 25 6.35 -7.54 -16.10
C LEU A 25 7.40 -6.43 -16.07
N ASP A 26 7.06 -5.24 -16.54
CA ASP A 26 7.95 -4.07 -16.52
C ASP A 26 8.34 -3.68 -15.10
N TYR A 27 7.39 -3.73 -14.16
CA TYR A 27 7.65 -3.50 -12.73
C TYR A 27 8.66 -4.50 -12.16
N HIS A 28 8.44 -5.80 -12.40
CA HIS A 28 9.34 -6.84 -11.89
C HIS A 28 10.73 -6.76 -12.50
N LEU A 29 10.83 -6.54 -13.80
CA LEU A 29 12.12 -6.39 -14.48
C LEU A 29 12.90 -5.18 -13.95
N LEU A 30 12.22 -4.06 -13.65
CA LEU A 30 12.85 -2.90 -13.04
C LEU A 30 13.31 -3.16 -11.60
N SER A 31 12.50 -3.87 -10.82
CA SER A 31 12.85 -4.27 -9.46
C SER A 31 14.06 -5.20 -9.44
N LEU A 32 14.12 -6.17 -10.35
CA LEU A 32 15.23 -7.10 -10.50
C LEU A 32 16.52 -6.37 -10.89
N LYS A 33 16.44 -5.46 -11.85
CA LYS A 33 17.61 -4.63 -12.24
C LYS A 33 18.15 -3.81 -11.08
N LYS A 34 17.29 -3.22 -10.26
CA LYS A 34 17.70 -2.42 -9.09
C LYS A 34 18.31 -3.26 -7.97
N SER A 35 17.81 -4.47 -7.76
CA SER A 35 18.24 -5.35 -6.67
C SER A 35 19.40 -6.28 -7.04
N GLY A 36 19.76 -6.40 -8.31
CA GLY A 36 20.75 -7.36 -8.80
C GLY A 36 20.35 -8.82 -8.62
N LYS A 37 19.06 -9.09 -8.34
CA LYS A 37 18.52 -10.43 -8.11
C LYS A 37 17.87 -10.97 -9.37
N THR A 38 17.98 -12.28 -9.55
CA THR A 38 17.21 -13.04 -10.55
C THR A 38 16.02 -13.67 -9.84
N GLU A 39 14.81 -13.39 -10.31
CA GLU A 39 13.63 -14.08 -9.80
C GLU A 39 13.43 -15.43 -10.51
N PRO A 40 12.94 -16.46 -9.80
CA PRO A 40 12.54 -17.69 -10.44
C PRO A 40 11.48 -17.42 -11.51
N PRO A 41 11.54 -18.09 -12.69
CA PRO A 41 10.57 -17.91 -13.78
C PRO A 41 9.10 -18.03 -13.32
N ASP A 42 8.83 -18.85 -12.31
CA ASP A 42 7.48 -19.06 -11.77
C ASP A 42 6.89 -17.82 -11.07
N ARG A 43 7.72 -16.91 -10.58
CA ARG A 43 7.25 -15.65 -10.00
C ARG A 43 6.88 -14.61 -11.04
N LEU A 44 7.32 -14.77 -12.26
CA LEU A 44 7.01 -13.89 -13.40
C LEU A 44 5.73 -14.32 -14.15
N LYS A 45 5.06 -15.40 -13.71
CA LYS A 45 3.85 -15.90 -14.36
C LYS A 45 2.66 -14.99 -14.03
N PRO A 46 1.95 -14.46 -15.05
CA PRO A 46 0.80 -13.57 -14.88
C PRO A 46 -0.30 -14.16 -13.97
N GLU A 47 -0.47 -15.48 -13.95
CA GLU A 47 -1.51 -16.15 -13.17
C GLU A 47 -1.37 -15.94 -11.66
N ARG A 48 -0.16 -15.76 -11.13
CA ARG A 48 0.06 -15.48 -9.70
C ARG A 48 -0.46 -14.10 -9.29
N TRP A 49 -0.62 -13.22 -10.24
CA TRP A 49 -0.96 -11.81 -10.03
C TRP A 49 -2.42 -11.53 -10.39
N LYS A 50 -3.15 -12.60 -10.68
CA LYS A 50 -4.60 -12.55 -10.93
C LYS A 50 -5.39 -11.81 -9.84
N TYR A 51 -4.82 -11.72 -8.65
CA TYR A 51 -5.45 -11.10 -7.48
C TYR A 51 -4.81 -9.76 -7.06
N MET A 52 -3.86 -9.23 -7.84
CA MET A 52 -3.37 -7.88 -7.57
C MET A 52 -4.46 -6.86 -7.88
N SER A 53 -4.83 -6.12 -6.88
CA SER A 53 -5.79 -5.02 -7.00
C SER A 53 -5.06 -3.70 -7.10
N MET A 54 -5.55 -2.82 -7.97
CA MET A 54 -5.13 -1.41 -7.94
C MET A 54 -5.76 -0.73 -6.72
N SER A 55 -4.95 -0.19 -5.85
CA SER A 55 -5.41 0.41 -4.61
C SER A 55 -4.33 1.25 -3.97
N PHE A 56 -4.72 2.20 -3.15
CA PHE A 56 -3.84 2.71 -2.11
C PHE A 56 -3.72 1.71 -0.96
N GLU A 57 -2.61 1.80 -0.23
CA GLU A 57 -2.33 0.90 0.88
C GLU A 57 -1.74 1.68 2.06
N LEU A 58 -2.39 1.57 3.22
CA LEU A 58 -1.79 1.88 4.50
C LEU A 58 -0.92 0.71 4.90
N GLN A 59 0.40 0.90 4.91
CA GLN A 59 1.36 -0.14 5.21
C GLN A 59 1.32 -0.54 6.69
N LEU A 60 1.36 -1.85 6.95
CA LEU A 60 1.49 -2.46 8.27
C LEU A 60 2.62 -3.50 8.21
N ILE A 61 3.75 -3.20 8.85
CA ILE A 61 4.96 -4.00 8.69
C ILE A 61 5.82 -3.93 9.95
N ASP A 62 6.66 -4.93 10.18
CA ASP A 62 7.73 -4.80 11.15
C ASP A 62 8.83 -3.88 10.61
N ASP A 63 8.84 -2.65 11.07
CA ASP A 63 9.78 -1.61 10.63
C ASP A 63 11.25 -1.97 10.89
N THR A 64 11.51 -2.89 11.82
CA THR A 64 12.86 -3.23 12.27
C THR A 64 13.43 -4.46 11.60
N GLN A 65 12.63 -5.49 11.39
CA GLN A 65 13.10 -6.79 10.92
C GLN A 65 12.74 -7.08 9.47
N ASN A 66 11.70 -6.45 8.92
CA ASN A 66 11.33 -6.67 7.53
C ASN A 66 12.26 -5.92 6.57
N ALA A 67 12.76 -6.64 5.57
CA ALA A 67 13.70 -6.08 4.59
C ALA A 67 13.08 -5.00 3.71
N ASP A 68 11.77 -5.08 3.43
CA ASP A 68 11.06 -4.09 2.62
C ASP A 68 10.96 -2.75 3.37
N ALA A 69 10.59 -2.79 4.66
CA ALA A 69 10.55 -1.59 5.51
C ALA A 69 11.91 -0.89 5.62
N ARG A 70 12.99 -1.68 5.70
CA ARG A 70 14.35 -1.13 5.78
C ARG A 70 14.88 -0.58 4.45
N SER A 71 14.23 -0.89 3.34
CA SER A 71 14.68 -0.48 2.01
C SER A 71 14.33 0.96 1.67
N SER A 72 13.22 1.51 2.23
CA SER A 72 12.78 2.88 1.94
C SER A 72 11.83 3.41 3.03
N PRO A 73 11.88 4.70 3.37
CA PRO A 73 11.01 5.30 4.38
C PRO A 73 9.53 5.33 3.99
N ASP A 74 9.19 5.20 2.73
CA ASP A 74 7.80 5.11 2.22
C ASP A 74 7.23 3.68 2.25
N ARG A 75 7.94 2.75 2.92
CA ARG A 75 7.53 1.35 3.09
C ARG A 75 7.39 0.91 4.54
N ILE A 76 7.49 1.84 5.48
CA ILE A 76 7.31 1.59 6.91
C ILE A 76 5.84 1.66 7.31
N THR A 77 5.51 1.23 8.52
CA THR A 77 4.15 1.29 9.08
C THR A 77 3.57 2.70 9.01
N GLY A 78 2.35 2.80 8.49
CA GLY A 78 1.61 4.06 8.31
C GLY A 78 1.87 4.78 6.99
N ALA A 79 2.86 4.38 6.21
CA ALA A 79 3.13 4.94 4.90
C ALA A 79 1.94 4.76 3.93
N LEU A 80 1.83 5.64 2.95
CA LEU A 80 1.18 5.32 1.69
C LEU A 80 2.19 4.51 0.88
N TYR A 81 2.04 3.20 0.89
CA TYR A 81 3.05 2.25 0.45
C TYR A 81 3.68 2.59 -0.89
N ASP A 82 5.02 2.68 -0.90
CA ASP A 82 5.88 2.93 -2.06
C ASP A 82 5.62 4.28 -2.76
N LEU A 83 4.93 5.21 -2.06
CA LEU A 83 4.60 6.53 -2.58
C LEU A 83 4.97 7.65 -1.61
N MET A 84 4.60 7.51 -0.32
CA MET A 84 4.74 8.63 0.62
C MET A 84 5.07 8.13 2.02
N ALA A 85 6.18 8.59 2.55
CA ALA A 85 6.61 8.27 3.91
C ALA A 85 5.72 8.95 4.95
N PRO A 86 5.51 8.34 6.13
CA PRO A 86 4.86 9.02 7.24
C PRO A 86 5.64 10.28 7.64
N THR A 87 4.94 11.36 7.87
CA THR A 87 5.52 12.62 8.38
C THR A 87 5.77 12.57 9.88
N GLN A 88 5.08 11.66 10.56
CA GLN A 88 5.21 11.43 11.99
C GLN A 88 5.16 9.93 12.28
N ARG A 89 6.00 9.45 13.18
CA ARG A 89 5.98 8.04 13.61
C ARG A 89 5.12 7.88 14.85
N SER A 90 4.43 6.75 14.93
CA SER A 90 3.76 6.28 16.14
C SER A 90 4.50 5.07 16.72
N VAL A 91 4.43 4.89 18.01
CA VAL A 91 4.93 3.68 18.66
C VAL A 91 4.04 2.50 18.27
N VAL A 92 4.63 1.46 17.73
CA VAL A 92 3.95 0.24 17.30
C VAL A 92 4.40 -0.92 18.18
N SER A 93 3.44 -1.65 18.75
CA SER A 93 3.72 -2.90 19.46
C SER A 93 3.75 -4.05 18.47
N LEU A 94 4.73 -4.95 18.60
CA LEU A 94 4.79 -6.21 17.85
C LEU A 94 4.15 -7.38 18.60
N THR A 95 3.82 -7.19 19.89
CA THR A 95 3.28 -8.23 20.78
C THR A 95 1.83 -8.00 21.16
N ASP A 96 1.24 -6.88 20.78
CA ASP A 96 -0.16 -6.53 21.06
C ASP A 96 -0.81 -5.87 19.85
N PHE A 97 -2.13 -5.69 19.92
CA PHE A 97 -2.88 -5.04 18.86
C PHE A 97 -2.58 -3.53 18.80
N ASN A 98 -2.38 -3.06 17.60
CA ASN A 98 -2.32 -1.64 17.27
C ASN A 98 -3.64 -1.19 16.65
N THR A 99 -3.95 0.11 16.75
CA THR A 99 -5.10 0.70 16.07
C THR A 99 -4.65 1.34 14.77
N ALA A 100 -5.28 0.99 13.67
CA ALA A 100 -5.13 1.68 12.39
C ALA A 100 -6.44 2.37 12.01
N ARG A 101 -6.36 3.59 11.49
CA ARG A 101 -7.52 4.31 10.97
C ARG A 101 -7.15 4.97 9.65
N ILE A 102 -8.04 4.84 8.69
CA ILE A 102 -7.98 5.56 7.41
C ILE A 102 -9.20 6.48 7.37
N LEU A 103 -8.99 7.75 7.08
CA LEU A 103 -10.04 8.70 6.78
C LEU A 103 -9.93 9.06 5.30
N VAL A 104 -11.05 8.96 4.57
CA VAL A 104 -11.17 9.43 3.19
C VAL A 104 -12.36 10.36 3.13
N GLN A 105 -12.12 11.66 2.88
CA GLN A 105 -13.14 12.68 2.77
C GLN A 105 -12.94 13.47 1.48
N GLY A 106 -13.70 13.13 0.46
CA GLY A 106 -13.48 13.69 -0.87
C GLY A 106 -12.08 13.36 -1.39
N LYS A 107 -11.25 14.36 -1.63
CA LYS A 107 -9.85 14.19 -2.03
C LYS A 107 -8.90 14.02 -0.86
N HIS A 108 -9.28 14.47 0.33
CA HIS A 108 -8.45 14.43 1.52
C HIS A 108 -8.37 13.02 2.10
N VAL A 109 -7.17 12.56 2.40
CA VAL A 109 -6.90 11.25 3.01
C VAL A 109 -5.96 11.41 4.19
N GLU A 110 -6.23 10.66 5.27
CA GLU A 110 -5.37 10.58 6.45
C GLU A 110 -5.11 9.12 6.83
N HIS A 111 -3.88 8.83 7.22
CA HIS A 111 -3.49 7.61 7.91
C HIS A 111 -3.20 7.89 9.38
N TRP A 112 -3.72 7.03 10.24
CA TRP A 112 -3.56 7.12 11.69
C TRP A 112 -3.11 5.78 12.26
N ILE A 113 -2.13 5.81 13.15
CA ILE A 113 -1.64 4.66 13.92
C ILE A 113 -1.67 5.01 15.39
N ASN A 114 -2.33 4.20 16.21
CA ASN A 114 -2.43 4.35 17.65
C ASN A 114 -2.83 5.77 18.11
N GLY A 115 -3.83 6.36 17.41
CA GLY A 115 -4.34 7.70 17.71
C GLY A 115 -3.48 8.85 17.18
N THR A 116 -2.32 8.59 16.59
CA THR A 116 -1.45 9.58 15.96
C THR A 116 -1.72 9.65 14.46
N LYS A 117 -1.97 10.85 13.92
CA LYS A 117 -2.02 11.07 12.49
C LYS A 117 -0.60 11.03 11.93
N VAL A 118 -0.27 9.95 11.22
CA VAL A 118 1.08 9.71 10.71
C VAL A 118 1.28 10.22 9.29
N LEU A 119 0.20 10.35 8.53
CA LEU A 119 0.25 10.84 7.14
C LEU A 119 -1.07 11.52 6.77
N GLN A 120 -0.99 12.53 5.92
CA GLN A 120 -2.14 13.08 5.20
C GLN A 120 -1.72 13.51 3.79
N PHE A 121 -2.64 13.41 2.84
CA PHE A 121 -2.40 13.81 1.45
C PHE A 121 -3.71 14.10 0.73
N GLU A 122 -3.60 14.77 -0.42
CA GLU A 122 -4.73 15.01 -1.31
C GLU A 122 -4.66 14.05 -2.51
N ARG A 123 -5.69 13.23 -2.68
CA ARG A 123 -5.85 12.39 -3.88
C ARG A 123 -5.98 13.28 -5.12
N GLN A 124 -5.46 12.80 -6.24
CA GLN A 124 -5.51 13.53 -7.51
C GLN A 124 -4.79 14.91 -7.48
N SER A 125 -3.92 15.12 -6.50
CA SER A 125 -3.05 16.30 -6.51
C SER A 125 -1.91 16.12 -7.51
N PRO A 126 -1.34 17.21 -8.06
CA PRO A 126 -0.14 17.15 -8.90
C PRO A 126 1.04 16.48 -8.18
N GLU A 127 1.17 16.71 -6.88
CA GLU A 127 2.20 16.09 -6.04
C GLU A 127 2.07 14.57 -6.04
N LEU A 128 0.90 14.04 -5.69
CA LEU A 128 0.67 12.59 -5.69
C LEU A 128 0.85 11.99 -7.10
N HIS A 129 0.40 12.69 -8.14
CA HIS A 129 0.60 12.26 -9.51
C HIS A 129 2.09 12.10 -9.85
N ASN A 130 2.92 13.07 -9.49
CA ASN A 130 4.37 13.01 -9.69
C ASN A 130 5.02 11.85 -8.92
N LEU A 131 4.58 11.58 -7.68
CA LEU A 131 5.03 10.44 -6.90
C LEU A 131 4.66 9.11 -7.58
N ILE A 132 3.44 8.98 -8.10
CA ILE A 132 3.01 7.80 -8.85
C ILE A 132 3.90 7.59 -10.09
N LEU A 133 4.17 8.65 -10.86
CA LEU A 133 5.05 8.60 -12.04
C LEU A 133 6.50 8.22 -11.70
N ALA A 134 6.97 8.56 -10.51
CA ALA A 134 8.30 8.20 -10.03
C ALA A 134 8.37 6.78 -9.43
N SER A 135 7.22 6.18 -9.11
CA SER A 135 7.12 4.88 -8.44
C SER A 135 7.00 3.70 -9.42
N LYS A 136 6.90 2.51 -8.85
CA LYS A 136 6.56 1.28 -9.58
C LYS A 136 5.16 1.31 -10.20
N PHE A 137 4.27 2.13 -9.65
CA PHE A 137 2.87 2.23 -10.10
C PHE A 137 2.69 3.02 -11.40
N LYS A 138 3.73 3.67 -11.91
CA LYS A 138 3.69 4.46 -13.16
C LYS A 138 3.19 3.70 -14.39
N HIS A 139 3.35 2.38 -14.38
CA HIS A 139 2.93 1.51 -15.48
C HIS A 139 1.47 1.05 -15.36
N LEU A 140 0.83 1.30 -14.22
CA LEU A 140 -0.56 0.94 -13.98
C LEU A 140 -1.45 2.11 -14.40
N ASP A 141 -2.09 1.97 -15.55
CA ASP A 141 -3.03 2.98 -16.04
C ASP A 141 -4.14 3.25 -15.00
N LYS A 142 -4.46 4.54 -14.82
CA LYS A 142 -5.47 5.02 -13.85
C LYS A 142 -5.17 4.73 -12.37
N PHE A 143 -3.95 4.28 -12.01
CA PHE A 143 -3.63 4.11 -10.60
C PHE A 143 -3.83 5.43 -9.83
N GLY A 144 -4.51 5.35 -8.68
CA GLY A 144 -4.78 6.50 -7.81
C GLY A 144 -5.93 7.43 -8.26
N THR A 145 -6.60 7.14 -9.38
CA THR A 145 -7.69 7.99 -9.89
C THR A 145 -9.08 7.60 -9.39
N PHE A 146 -9.24 6.43 -8.78
CA PHE A 146 -10.54 5.89 -8.40
C PHE A 146 -11.20 6.69 -7.28
N ALA A 147 -12.49 7.04 -7.49
CA ALA A 147 -13.28 7.79 -6.51
C ALA A 147 -13.93 6.87 -5.46
N LYS A 148 -14.13 5.61 -5.81
CA LYS A 148 -14.76 4.57 -4.97
C LYS A 148 -14.08 3.23 -5.19
N GLY A 149 -14.25 2.31 -4.25
CA GLY A 149 -13.69 0.96 -4.34
C GLY A 149 -13.91 0.20 -3.03
N TYR A 150 -13.40 -1.00 -2.97
CA TYR A 150 -13.48 -1.87 -1.81
C TYR A 150 -12.37 -1.56 -0.80
N ILE A 151 -12.46 -2.20 0.36
CA ILE A 151 -11.40 -2.28 1.36
C ILE A 151 -10.95 -3.74 1.39
N ALA A 152 -9.63 -3.97 1.39
CA ALA A 152 -9.06 -5.29 1.51
C ALA A 152 -7.97 -5.32 2.59
N LEU A 153 -7.89 -6.44 3.30
CA LEU A 153 -6.81 -6.74 4.22
C LEU A 153 -5.80 -7.60 3.47
N GLN A 154 -4.52 -7.20 3.50
CA GLN A 154 -3.51 -7.89 2.74
C GLN A 154 -3.01 -9.12 3.50
N ASP A 155 -2.99 -10.27 2.83
CA ASP A 155 -2.17 -11.42 3.17
C ASP A 155 -0.84 -11.31 2.39
N HIS A 156 0.27 -11.36 3.10
CA HIS A 156 1.62 -11.32 2.53
C HIS A 156 2.49 -12.48 3.00
N ASN A 157 1.88 -13.65 3.24
CA ASN A 157 2.52 -14.87 3.77
C ASN A 157 3.12 -14.69 5.19
N SER A 158 2.65 -13.70 5.93
CA SER A 158 2.98 -13.48 7.34
C SER A 158 1.72 -13.61 8.18
N GLU A 159 1.82 -14.23 9.34
CA GLU A 159 0.70 -14.29 10.26
C GLU A 159 0.35 -12.88 10.74
N VAL A 160 -0.90 -12.47 10.51
CA VAL A 160 -1.44 -11.17 10.90
C VAL A 160 -2.86 -11.34 11.44
N TRP A 161 -3.20 -10.56 12.45
CA TRP A 161 -4.48 -10.64 13.14
C TRP A 161 -5.20 -9.30 13.05
N PHE A 162 -6.45 -9.33 12.60
CA PHE A 162 -7.32 -8.16 12.56
C PHE A 162 -8.53 -8.37 13.48
N ARG A 163 -8.91 -7.34 14.24
CA ARG A 163 -10.12 -7.36 15.06
C ARG A 163 -10.80 -5.99 15.09
N ASN A 164 -12.05 -5.96 15.50
CA ASN A 164 -12.82 -4.72 15.67
C ASN A 164 -12.87 -3.85 14.41
N ILE A 165 -12.96 -4.47 13.24
CA ILE A 165 -13.05 -3.77 11.96
C ILE A 165 -14.35 -2.98 11.92
N LYS A 166 -14.27 -1.66 11.72
CA LYS A 166 -15.42 -0.75 11.68
C LYS A 166 -15.31 0.17 10.48
N ILE A 167 -16.43 0.39 9.82
CA ILE A 167 -16.57 1.34 8.72
C ILE A 167 -17.67 2.33 9.10
N ARG A 168 -17.43 3.60 8.85
CA ARG A 168 -18.43 4.65 9.03
C ARG A 168 -18.45 5.54 7.80
N GLU A 169 -19.60 5.67 7.20
CA GLU A 169 -19.83 6.66 6.16
C GLU A 169 -19.84 8.07 6.76
N LEU A 170 -19.08 8.98 6.16
CA LEU A 170 -19.05 10.38 6.57
C LEU A 170 -20.20 11.11 5.86
N LYS A 171 -21.00 11.81 6.65
CA LYS A 171 -22.03 12.69 6.06
C LYS A 171 -21.32 13.81 5.30
N HIS A 172 -21.76 14.08 4.09
CA HIS A 172 -21.35 15.28 3.38
C HIS A 172 -21.87 16.49 4.15
N SER A 173 -20.96 17.31 4.63
CA SER A 173 -21.30 18.65 5.16
C SER A 173 -21.45 19.62 4.02
#